data_e755efb008f87de8c992af5ec959da3b
#
_entry.id   e755efb008f87de8c992af5ec959da3b
#
_cell.length_a   1.000
_cell.length_b   1.000
_cell.length_c   1.000
_cell.angle_alpha   90.00
_cell.angle_beta   90.00
_cell.angle_gamma   90.00
#
_symmetry.space_group_name_H-M   'P 1'
#
loop_
_entity.id
_entity.type
_entity.pdbx_description
1 polymer ?
#
loop_
_entity_poly.entity_id
_entity_poly.type
_entity_poly.pdbx_seq_one_letter_code
_entity_poly.pdbx_strand_id
1 'polypeptide(L)'
;MRWLAMALVSCLAGCPAFAQSGPSFDCAKASNAVERTICKDPELAKADRDMAATYTALAGKLSGPAKDDVVKDQARWIGDRNRGCGADTDGIAPCLKKRYAARTANLRAFADGPYPFISEQSLARSGKLGKITYSYDIGYPRFDGTTADFTAINARFANAAQKAAADATPKGASGVDREQGWTYEQGFRVYRPSAHAVTVAVDFYGYSGGAHGYGATDCTLVDLRTGKAVGPQDAFVSGDDWLKTMVQLVGADLKKQFVDKPGFDEALEPKNLAKLLREPGHYCWQANRLELILNAYEVGPYVSGPFEVDVPYERLKPLLRADGPVALNP
;
A
#
# COMPACT_ATOMS: atom_id res chain seq x y z
N MET A 1 52.94 17.43 63.76
CA MET A 1 52.63 17.23 62.34
C MET A 1 51.37 16.38 62.24
N ARG A 2 50.20 17.01 61.95
CA ARG A 2 48.87 16.35 61.86
C ARG A 2 48.51 16.24 60.38
N TRP A 3 48.36 14.99 59.90
CA TRP A 3 47.87 14.69 58.57
C TRP A 3 46.34 14.66 58.61
N LEU A 4 45.71 15.57 57.91
CA LEU A 4 44.26 15.57 57.62
C LEU A 4 44.03 14.70 56.37
N ALA A 5 43.33 13.59 56.53
CA ALA A 5 42.83 12.79 55.42
C ALA A 5 41.51 13.41 54.92
N MET A 6 41.52 13.88 53.67
CA MET A 6 40.33 14.42 52.98
C MET A 6 39.63 13.25 52.27
N ALA A 7 38.45 12.87 52.78
CA ALA A 7 37.59 11.89 52.15
C ALA A 7 36.82 12.52 50.99
N LEU A 8 37.15 12.08 49.77
CA LEU A 8 36.38 12.40 48.56
C LEU A 8 35.09 11.54 48.55
N VAL A 9 33.96 12.18 48.85
CA VAL A 9 32.62 11.61 48.62
C VAL A 9 32.30 11.80 47.16
N SER A 10 32.41 10.74 46.34
CA SER A 10 31.93 10.69 44.97
C SER A 10 30.38 10.51 44.97
N CYS A 11 29.64 11.63 44.82
CA CYS A 11 28.22 11.57 44.50
C CYS A 11 28.08 11.10 43.05
N LEU A 12 27.82 9.79 42.84
CA LEU A 12 27.22 9.30 41.62
C LEU A 12 25.75 9.73 41.59
N ALA A 13 25.49 10.93 41.07
CA ALA A 13 24.16 11.35 40.73
C ALA A 13 23.73 10.53 39.49
N GLY A 14 23.02 9.41 39.73
CA GLY A 14 22.27 8.73 38.68
C GLY A 14 21.19 9.69 38.15
N CYS A 15 21.42 10.27 36.97
CA CYS A 15 20.36 10.97 36.23
C CYS A 15 19.27 9.94 35.93
N PRO A 16 18.03 10.11 36.42
CA PRO A 16 16.94 9.28 35.95
C PRO A 16 16.79 9.54 34.45
N ALA A 17 16.90 8.52 33.63
CA ALA A 17 16.49 8.56 32.25
C ALA A 17 14.97 8.84 32.26
N PHE A 18 14.58 10.10 32.14
CA PHE A 18 13.19 10.44 31.88
C PHE A 18 12.83 9.78 30.56
N ALA A 19 12.08 8.69 30.62
CA ALA A 19 11.43 8.12 29.45
C ALA A 19 10.62 9.26 28.82
N GLN A 20 11.00 9.64 27.60
CA GLN A 20 10.29 10.70 26.86
C GLN A 20 8.84 10.27 26.69
N SER A 21 7.92 10.93 27.42
CA SER A 21 6.50 10.59 27.43
C SER A 21 5.75 11.14 26.20
N GLY A 22 6.33 12.10 25.46
CA GLY A 22 5.77 12.73 24.27
C GLY A 22 6.13 12.03 22.94
N PRO A 23 5.58 12.50 21.80
CA PRO A 23 5.97 12.04 20.45
C PRO A 23 7.39 12.51 20.07
N SER A 24 7.82 12.22 18.83
CA SER A 24 9.13 12.63 18.30
C SER A 24 9.24 14.13 17.99
N PHE A 25 8.16 14.87 18.11
CA PHE A 25 8.09 16.31 17.86
C PHE A 25 7.58 17.07 19.10
N ASP A 26 7.79 18.38 19.10
CA ASP A 26 7.37 19.28 20.18
C ASP A 26 5.86 19.54 20.14
N CYS A 27 5.13 19.04 21.12
CA CYS A 27 3.68 19.20 21.22
C CYS A 27 3.23 20.67 21.39
N ALA A 28 4.09 21.57 21.86
CA ALA A 28 3.78 22.99 21.92
C ALA A 28 3.65 23.62 20.51
N LYS A 29 4.20 22.94 19.49
CA LYS A 29 4.15 23.37 18.08
C LYS A 29 3.07 22.64 17.26
N ALA A 30 2.26 21.80 17.89
CA ALA A 30 1.20 21.04 17.21
C ALA A 30 0.16 21.99 16.58
N SER A 31 0.14 22.04 15.25
CA SER A 31 -0.60 23.04 14.47
C SER A 31 -1.96 22.53 13.96
N ASN A 32 -2.15 21.23 13.84
CA ASN A 32 -3.35 20.62 13.26
C ASN A 32 -3.98 19.56 14.20
N ALA A 33 -5.18 19.08 13.86
CA ALA A 33 -5.91 18.12 14.67
C ALA A 33 -5.17 16.79 14.83
N VAL A 34 -4.48 16.32 13.78
CA VAL A 34 -3.71 15.08 13.79
C VAL A 34 -2.55 15.16 14.79
N GLU A 35 -1.74 16.20 14.74
CA GLU A 35 -0.63 16.40 15.67
C GLU A 35 -1.11 16.52 17.12
N ARG A 36 -2.21 17.28 17.36
CA ARG A 36 -2.81 17.37 18.69
C ARG A 36 -3.34 16.01 19.19
N THR A 37 -3.86 15.16 18.31
CA THR A 37 -4.30 13.81 18.68
C THR A 37 -3.12 12.94 19.08
N ILE A 38 -2.01 12.97 18.32
CA ILE A 38 -0.78 12.24 18.65
C ILE A 38 -0.24 12.67 20.04
N CYS A 39 -0.26 13.95 20.31
CA CYS A 39 0.20 14.50 21.60
C CYS A 39 -0.64 14.07 22.81
N LYS A 40 -1.95 13.84 22.62
CA LYS A 40 -2.90 13.49 23.68
C LYS A 40 -3.00 11.99 23.95
N ASP A 41 -2.64 11.14 22.97
CA ASP A 41 -2.72 9.69 23.07
C ASP A 41 -1.31 9.10 23.31
N PRO A 42 -1.05 8.51 24.50
CA PRO A 42 0.26 7.93 24.82
C PRO A 42 0.70 6.80 23.89
N GLU A 43 -0.25 6.01 23.35
CA GLU A 43 0.06 4.93 22.39
C GLU A 43 0.48 5.51 21.05
N LEU A 44 -0.20 6.57 20.59
CA LEU A 44 0.18 7.25 19.35
C LEU A 44 1.50 7.99 19.50
N ALA A 45 1.75 8.64 20.65
CA ALA A 45 3.04 9.27 20.95
C ALA A 45 4.18 8.25 20.93
N LYS A 46 3.95 7.03 21.47
CA LYS A 46 4.90 5.94 21.39
C LYS A 46 5.09 5.45 19.95
N ALA A 47 4.02 5.26 19.20
CA ALA A 47 4.09 4.81 17.81
C ALA A 47 4.86 5.82 16.92
N ASP A 48 4.67 7.11 17.16
CA ASP A 48 5.40 8.18 16.49
C ASP A 48 6.90 8.11 16.80
N ARG A 49 7.29 7.95 18.07
CA ARG A 49 8.71 7.79 18.45
C ARG A 49 9.34 6.54 17.83
N ASP A 50 8.65 5.40 17.87
CA ASP A 50 9.15 4.13 17.34
C ASP A 50 9.37 4.24 15.82
N MET A 51 8.45 4.86 15.11
CA MET A 51 8.58 5.14 13.68
C MET A 51 9.74 6.09 13.40
N ALA A 52 9.83 7.20 14.14
CA ALA A 52 10.91 8.19 13.97
C ALA A 52 12.30 7.59 14.27
N ALA A 53 12.43 6.74 15.28
CA ALA A 53 13.66 6.04 15.58
C ALA A 53 14.05 5.07 14.45
N THR A 54 13.07 4.33 13.90
CA THR A 54 13.28 3.42 12.76
C THR A 54 13.73 4.18 11.51
N TYR A 55 13.08 5.30 11.21
CA TYR A 55 13.46 6.20 10.12
C TYR A 55 14.89 6.75 10.29
N THR A 56 15.21 7.25 11.48
CA THR A 56 16.53 7.83 11.77
C THR A 56 17.64 6.80 11.62
N ALA A 57 17.42 5.58 12.14
CA ALA A 57 18.36 4.47 12.01
C ALA A 57 18.60 4.10 10.55
N LEU A 58 17.53 4.03 9.74
CA LEU A 58 17.63 3.76 8.31
C LEU A 58 18.36 4.88 7.56
N ALA A 59 17.95 6.14 7.75
CA ALA A 59 18.58 7.28 7.09
C ALA A 59 20.06 7.44 7.45
N GLY A 60 20.46 6.99 8.65
CA GLY A 60 21.85 6.94 9.09
C GLY A 60 22.70 5.88 8.40
N LYS A 61 22.09 4.80 7.87
CA LYS A 61 22.77 3.75 7.09
C LYS A 61 22.92 4.11 5.59
N LEU A 62 22.21 5.14 5.12
CA LEU A 62 22.16 5.52 3.72
C LEU A 62 23.02 6.76 3.42
N SER A 63 23.45 6.90 2.16
CA SER A 63 24.20 8.05 1.64
C SER A 63 23.75 8.38 0.21
N GLY A 64 24.10 9.59 -0.28
CA GLY A 64 23.80 10.04 -1.64
C GLY A 64 22.29 10.00 -1.97
N PRO A 65 21.91 9.71 -3.22
CA PRO A 65 20.53 9.75 -3.69
C PRO A 65 19.56 8.92 -2.87
N ALA A 66 19.97 7.74 -2.40
CA ALA A 66 19.11 6.86 -1.58
C ALA A 66 18.69 7.52 -0.26
N LYS A 67 19.62 8.28 0.37
CA LYS A 67 19.31 9.06 1.57
C LYS A 67 18.34 10.19 1.27
N ASP A 68 18.57 10.92 0.18
CA ASP A 68 17.70 12.02 -0.24
C ASP A 68 16.29 11.53 -0.52
N ASP A 69 16.15 10.38 -1.15
CA ASP A 69 14.84 9.78 -1.47
C ASP A 69 14.10 9.35 -0.18
N VAL A 70 14.78 8.74 0.78
CA VAL A 70 14.18 8.40 2.09
C VAL A 70 13.73 9.65 2.85
N VAL A 71 14.51 10.74 2.80
CA VAL A 71 14.15 12.03 3.44
C VAL A 71 12.89 12.62 2.79
N LYS A 72 12.85 12.68 1.45
CA LYS A 72 11.69 13.18 0.70
C LYS A 72 10.44 12.33 0.95
N ASP A 73 10.59 11.01 0.94
CA ASP A 73 9.51 10.08 1.20
C ASP A 73 8.94 10.23 2.61
N GLN A 74 9.81 10.39 3.62
CA GLN A 74 9.35 10.63 5.00
C GLN A 74 8.57 11.95 5.13
N ALA A 75 9.03 13.02 4.48
CA ALA A 75 8.35 14.31 4.49
C ALA A 75 6.97 14.22 3.83
N ARG A 76 6.88 13.51 2.69
CA ARG A 76 5.62 13.25 1.99
C ARG A 76 4.67 12.43 2.87
N TRP A 77 5.16 11.32 3.43
CA TRP A 77 4.35 10.47 4.31
C TRP A 77 3.74 11.23 5.49
N ILE A 78 4.48 12.18 6.11
CA ILE A 78 3.95 13.04 7.17
C ILE A 78 2.81 13.90 6.65
N GLY A 79 2.95 14.49 5.45
CA GLY A 79 1.91 15.27 4.81
C GLY A 79 0.64 14.46 4.53
N ASP A 80 0.80 13.27 3.96
CA ASP A 80 -0.30 12.36 3.60
C ASP A 80 -1.00 11.79 4.84
N ARG A 81 -0.23 11.45 5.90
CA ARG A 81 -0.79 11.10 7.20
C ARG A 81 -1.70 12.21 7.72
N ASN A 82 -1.23 13.45 7.70
CA ASN A 82 -1.98 14.58 8.23
C ASN A 82 -3.26 14.85 7.41
N ARG A 83 -3.17 14.82 6.08
CA ARG A 83 -4.33 15.01 5.20
C ARG A 83 -5.33 13.87 5.34
N GLY A 84 -4.87 12.63 5.14
CA GLY A 84 -5.75 11.46 5.13
C GLY A 84 -6.42 11.20 6.47
N CYS A 85 -5.67 11.17 7.57
CA CYS A 85 -6.27 10.95 8.88
C CYS A 85 -7.05 12.16 9.41
N GLY A 86 -6.74 13.37 8.94
CA GLY A 86 -7.51 14.57 9.30
C GLY A 86 -8.93 14.59 8.74
N ALA A 87 -9.16 13.88 7.63
CA ALA A 87 -10.45 13.76 6.95
C ALA A 87 -11.14 12.40 7.18
N ASP A 88 -10.53 11.50 7.96
CA ASP A 88 -11.03 10.13 8.16
C ASP A 88 -12.34 10.11 8.96
N THR A 89 -13.38 9.48 8.41
CA THR A 89 -14.72 9.38 9.00
C THR A 89 -14.77 8.42 10.20
N ASP A 90 -13.87 7.44 10.27
CA ASP A 90 -13.75 6.49 11.38
C ASP A 90 -12.96 7.06 12.55
N GLY A 91 -12.43 8.26 12.38
CA GLY A 91 -11.73 9.01 13.39
C GLY A 91 -10.20 9.02 13.25
N ILE A 92 -9.60 10.09 13.72
CA ILE A 92 -8.17 10.36 13.56
C ILE A 92 -7.29 9.28 14.22
N ALA A 93 -7.62 8.85 15.44
CA ALA A 93 -6.76 7.94 16.20
C ALA A 93 -6.68 6.52 15.60
N PRO A 94 -7.77 5.85 15.19
CA PRO A 94 -7.71 4.57 14.49
C PRO A 94 -6.91 4.64 13.19
N CYS A 95 -7.14 5.67 12.37
CA CYS A 95 -6.38 5.93 11.15
C CYS A 95 -4.87 6.03 11.44
N LEU A 96 -4.47 6.82 12.44
CA LEU A 96 -3.07 7.00 12.82
C LEU A 96 -2.42 5.70 13.28
N LYS A 97 -3.08 4.91 14.13
CA LYS A 97 -2.55 3.61 14.58
C LYS A 97 -2.23 2.71 13.38
N LYS A 98 -3.14 2.60 12.41
CA LYS A 98 -2.96 1.83 11.19
C LYS A 98 -1.79 2.37 10.35
N ARG A 99 -1.73 3.69 10.13
CA ARG A 99 -0.67 4.32 9.32
C ARG A 99 0.72 4.21 9.94
N TYR A 100 0.85 4.40 11.25
CA TYR A 100 2.13 4.23 11.94
C TYR A 100 2.63 2.79 11.91
N ALA A 101 1.75 1.81 12.13
CA ALA A 101 2.09 0.39 12.06
C ALA A 101 2.60 0.02 10.66
N ALA A 102 1.88 0.42 9.60
CA ALA A 102 2.27 0.17 8.21
C ALA A 102 3.60 0.85 7.85
N ARG A 103 3.79 2.12 8.26
CA ARG A 103 5.02 2.85 7.99
C ARG A 103 6.23 2.23 8.66
N THR A 104 6.12 1.91 9.94
CA THR A 104 7.21 1.28 10.70
C THR A 104 7.58 -0.08 10.11
N ALA A 105 6.60 -0.90 9.72
CA ALA A 105 6.82 -2.17 9.06
C ALA A 105 7.56 -1.99 7.71
N ASN A 106 7.18 -0.99 6.91
CA ASN A 106 7.83 -0.70 5.62
C ASN A 106 9.29 -0.27 5.80
N LEU A 107 9.56 0.65 6.73
CA LEU A 107 10.94 1.10 7.02
C LEU A 107 11.82 -0.05 7.52
N ARG A 108 11.30 -0.93 8.39
CA ARG A 108 12.02 -2.11 8.89
C ARG A 108 12.28 -3.13 7.79
N ALA A 109 11.30 -3.40 6.94
CA ALA A 109 11.45 -4.35 5.84
C ALA A 109 12.60 -3.96 4.89
N PHE A 110 12.80 -2.66 4.67
CA PHE A 110 13.94 -2.15 3.92
C PHE A 110 15.24 -2.20 4.74
N ALA A 111 15.22 -1.82 6.03
CA ALA A 111 16.41 -1.73 6.86
C ALA A 111 17.04 -3.11 7.20
N ASP A 112 16.19 -4.12 7.40
CA ASP A 112 16.55 -5.39 8.02
C ASP A 112 16.30 -6.61 7.10
N GLY A 113 15.68 -6.40 5.94
CA GLY A 113 15.25 -7.48 5.04
C GLY A 113 15.88 -7.44 3.65
N PRO A 114 15.56 -8.43 2.81
CA PRO A 114 16.02 -8.52 1.43
C PRO A 114 15.24 -7.57 0.49
N TYR A 115 14.35 -6.76 1.02
CA TYR A 115 13.42 -5.96 0.23
C TYR A 115 14.05 -4.65 -0.25
N PRO A 116 13.71 -4.18 -1.46
CA PRO A 116 14.04 -2.82 -1.90
C PRO A 116 13.28 -1.79 -1.07
N PHE A 117 13.80 -0.58 -1.00
CA PHE A 117 13.04 0.54 -0.49
C PHE A 117 11.94 0.90 -1.49
N ILE A 118 10.69 0.93 -1.03
CA ILE A 118 9.55 1.27 -1.87
C ILE A 118 9.00 2.61 -1.37
N SER A 119 9.33 3.66 -2.12
CA SER A 119 8.87 5.02 -1.86
C SER A 119 7.58 5.32 -2.61
N GLU A 120 6.77 6.21 -2.05
CA GLU A 120 5.63 6.76 -2.76
C GLU A 120 6.07 7.94 -3.63
N GLN A 121 5.68 7.93 -4.88
CA GLN A 121 5.69 9.08 -5.78
C GLN A 121 4.27 9.58 -5.95
N SER A 122 4.07 10.87 -6.22
CA SER A 122 2.72 11.41 -6.37
C SER A 122 2.58 12.41 -7.51
N LEU A 123 1.39 12.42 -8.10
CA LEU A 123 0.93 13.43 -9.04
C LEU A 123 -0.37 14.00 -8.48
N ALA A 124 -0.43 15.30 -8.27
CA ALA A 124 -1.64 15.95 -7.78
C ALA A 124 -1.90 17.25 -8.57
N ARG A 125 -3.15 17.47 -8.90
CA ARG A 125 -3.56 18.70 -9.58
C ARG A 125 -5.05 18.98 -9.36
N SER A 126 -5.39 20.26 -9.31
CA SER A 126 -6.78 20.73 -9.40
C SER A 126 -6.88 21.83 -10.45
N GLY A 127 -8.08 21.98 -11.02
CA GLY A 127 -8.31 23.00 -12.04
C GLY A 127 -9.80 23.13 -12.42
N LYS A 128 -10.06 23.99 -13.39
CA LYS A 128 -11.39 24.19 -13.95
C LYS A 128 -11.31 24.28 -15.49
N LEU A 129 -12.21 23.60 -16.16
CA LEU A 129 -12.40 23.69 -17.61
C LEU A 129 -13.89 23.94 -17.90
N GLY A 130 -14.24 25.15 -18.32
CA GLY A 130 -15.65 25.54 -18.47
C GLY A 130 -16.42 25.38 -17.16
N LYS A 131 -17.46 24.55 -17.15
CA LYS A 131 -18.28 24.21 -15.97
C LYS A 131 -17.77 23.00 -15.18
N ILE A 132 -16.65 22.37 -15.62
CA ILE A 132 -16.07 21.22 -14.95
C ILE A 132 -14.94 21.70 -14.01
N THR A 133 -15.09 21.48 -12.71
CA THR A 133 -13.98 21.50 -11.77
C THR A 133 -13.39 20.11 -11.69
N TYR A 134 -12.06 19.98 -11.60
CA TYR A 134 -11.41 18.67 -11.47
C TYR A 134 -10.30 18.69 -10.44
N SER A 135 -10.10 17.55 -9.81
CA SER A 135 -8.94 17.29 -8.96
C SER A 135 -8.52 15.82 -9.06
N TYR A 136 -7.22 15.59 -8.99
CA TYR A 136 -6.69 14.25 -8.80
C TYR A 136 -5.55 14.26 -7.78
N ASP A 137 -5.43 13.16 -7.04
CA ASP A 137 -4.31 12.84 -6.15
C ASP A 137 -3.91 11.36 -6.40
N ILE A 138 -2.73 11.14 -6.96
CA ILE A 138 -2.29 9.85 -7.48
C ILE A 138 -0.98 9.48 -6.82
N GLY A 139 -1.03 8.52 -5.87
CA GLY A 139 0.14 7.86 -5.30
C GLY A 139 0.53 6.63 -6.14
N TYR A 140 1.83 6.43 -6.38
CA TYR A 140 2.35 5.24 -7.04
C TYR A 140 3.73 4.85 -6.50
N PRO A 141 4.12 3.56 -6.53
CA PRO A 141 5.36 3.10 -5.95
C PRO A 141 6.56 3.37 -6.86
N ARG A 142 7.71 3.59 -6.22
CA ARG A 142 9.03 3.53 -6.83
C ARG A 142 9.92 2.59 -6.01
N PHE A 143 10.57 1.68 -6.68
CA PHE A 143 11.49 0.70 -6.11
C PHE A 143 12.92 1.21 -6.23
N ASP A 144 13.64 1.26 -5.12
CA ASP A 144 15.06 1.61 -5.05
C ASP A 144 15.82 0.53 -4.29
N GLY A 145 16.90 0.02 -4.88
CA GLY A 145 17.73 -1.02 -4.28
C GLY A 145 18.74 -1.57 -5.28
N THR A 146 19.61 -2.44 -4.79
CA THR A 146 20.71 -3.05 -5.57
C THR A 146 20.50 -4.54 -5.85
N THR A 147 19.38 -5.10 -5.40
CA THR A 147 19.09 -6.54 -5.53
C THR A 147 18.70 -6.93 -6.95
N ALA A 148 18.13 -5.99 -7.71
CA ALA A 148 17.75 -6.16 -9.12
C ALA A 148 17.69 -4.80 -9.85
N ASP A 149 17.53 -4.84 -11.16
CA ASP A 149 17.21 -3.65 -11.96
C ASP A 149 15.70 -3.39 -11.93
N PHE A 150 15.29 -2.35 -11.23
CA PHE A 150 13.90 -1.93 -11.08
C PHE A 150 13.46 -0.88 -12.12
N THR A 151 14.27 -0.55 -13.11
CA THR A 151 13.98 0.50 -14.11
C THR A 151 12.66 0.23 -14.82
N ALA A 152 12.43 -0.99 -15.29
CA ALA A 152 11.24 -1.34 -16.06
C ALA A 152 9.95 -1.29 -15.21
N ILE A 153 10.00 -1.80 -13.97
CA ILE A 153 8.82 -1.77 -13.08
C ILE A 153 8.50 -0.35 -12.62
N ASN A 154 9.52 0.47 -12.34
CA ASN A 154 9.33 1.87 -12.00
C ASN A 154 8.72 2.65 -13.18
N ALA A 155 9.17 2.42 -14.41
CA ALA A 155 8.58 3.02 -15.60
C ALA A 155 7.11 2.58 -15.79
N ARG A 156 6.78 1.31 -15.55
CA ARG A 156 5.40 0.80 -15.62
C ARG A 156 4.47 1.58 -14.68
N PHE A 157 4.82 1.72 -13.40
CA PHE A 157 3.99 2.43 -12.43
C PHE A 157 3.91 3.93 -12.74
N ALA A 158 5.03 4.56 -13.11
CA ALA A 158 5.04 5.98 -13.48
C ALA A 158 4.18 6.26 -14.70
N ASN A 159 4.25 5.44 -15.76
CA ASN A 159 3.45 5.59 -16.98
C ASN A 159 1.94 5.36 -16.69
N ALA A 160 1.60 4.38 -15.85
CA ALA A 160 0.22 4.15 -15.42
C ALA A 160 -0.33 5.37 -14.65
N ALA A 161 0.44 5.93 -13.72
CA ALA A 161 0.06 7.13 -12.98
C ALA A 161 -0.10 8.36 -13.89
N GLN A 162 0.80 8.56 -14.85
CA GLN A 162 0.69 9.65 -15.85
C GLN A 162 -0.54 9.48 -16.73
N LYS A 163 -0.85 8.25 -17.15
CA LYS A 163 -2.08 7.97 -17.91
C LYS A 163 -3.32 8.28 -17.07
N ALA A 164 -3.38 7.84 -15.82
CA ALA A 164 -4.48 8.13 -14.92
C ALA A 164 -4.68 9.64 -14.71
N ALA A 165 -3.60 10.40 -14.52
CA ALA A 165 -3.65 11.86 -14.41
C ALA A 165 -4.18 12.53 -15.70
N ALA A 166 -3.77 12.02 -16.87
CA ALA A 166 -4.27 12.51 -18.16
C ALA A 166 -5.75 12.19 -18.36
N ASP A 167 -6.22 11.01 -17.94
CA ASP A 167 -7.62 10.60 -18.04
C ASP A 167 -8.51 11.33 -17.03
N ALA A 168 -7.98 11.64 -15.83
CA ALA A 168 -8.66 12.45 -14.81
C ALA A 168 -8.76 13.95 -15.18
N THR A 169 -8.03 14.39 -16.21
CA THR A 169 -8.04 15.78 -16.67
C THR A 169 -9.06 15.94 -17.81
N PRO A 170 -10.07 16.82 -17.69
CA PRO A 170 -11.04 17.05 -18.76
C PRO A 170 -10.35 17.52 -20.05
N LYS A 171 -10.70 16.91 -21.20
CA LYS A 171 -10.15 17.27 -22.52
C LYS A 171 -11.04 18.23 -23.32
N GLY A 172 -12.24 18.51 -22.81
CA GLY A 172 -13.19 19.45 -23.42
C GLY A 172 -14.36 19.70 -22.50
N ALA A 173 -15.01 20.83 -22.68
CA ALA A 173 -16.18 21.25 -21.89
C ALA A 173 -17.47 21.34 -22.75
N SER A 174 -17.43 20.92 -24.02
CA SER A 174 -18.60 20.93 -24.91
C SER A 174 -19.65 19.90 -24.45
N GLY A 175 -20.94 20.33 -24.43
CA GLY A 175 -22.03 19.45 -23.97
C GLY A 175 -22.23 19.37 -22.46
N VAL A 176 -21.48 20.14 -21.66
CA VAL A 176 -21.66 20.21 -20.21
C VAL A 176 -22.59 21.38 -19.88
N ASP A 177 -23.87 21.06 -19.66
CA ASP A 177 -24.91 22.07 -19.41
C ASP A 177 -24.94 22.58 -17.96
N ARG A 178 -24.42 21.79 -17.01
CA ARG A 178 -24.40 22.13 -15.58
C ARG A 178 -22.99 21.98 -15.00
N GLU A 179 -22.75 22.57 -13.82
CA GLU A 179 -21.50 22.39 -13.09
C GLU A 179 -21.32 20.91 -12.70
N GLN A 180 -20.08 20.42 -12.88
CA GLN A 180 -19.67 19.07 -12.52
C GLN A 180 -18.34 19.11 -11.78
N GLY A 181 -18.20 18.23 -10.78
CA GLY A 181 -16.92 17.98 -10.10
C GLY A 181 -16.38 16.63 -10.55
N TRP A 182 -15.18 16.61 -11.15
CA TRP A 182 -14.44 15.40 -11.46
C TRP A 182 -13.40 15.18 -10.38
N THR A 183 -13.31 13.96 -9.87
CA THR A 183 -12.32 13.58 -8.88
C THR A 183 -11.65 12.27 -9.26
N TYR A 184 -10.37 12.12 -8.93
CA TYR A 184 -9.66 10.86 -9.06
C TYR A 184 -8.65 10.74 -7.91
N GLU A 185 -8.74 9.64 -7.17
CA GLU A 185 -7.85 9.32 -6.08
C GLU A 185 -7.24 7.95 -6.32
N GLN A 186 -5.94 7.83 -6.13
CA GLN A 186 -5.20 6.58 -6.25
C GLN A 186 -4.17 6.48 -5.15
N GLY A 187 -4.11 5.31 -4.51
CA GLY A 187 -3.06 4.95 -3.58
C GLY A 187 -2.55 3.54 -3.86
N PHE A 188 -1.63 3.07 -3.02
CA PHE A 188 -1.19 1.68 -3.12
C PHE A 188 -0.86 1.07 -1.77
N ARG A 189 -0.93 -0.25 -1.71
CA ARG A 189 -0.52 -1.08 -0.58
C ARG A 189 0.56 -2.05 -1.04
N VAL A 190 1.48 -2.41 -0.13
CA VAL A 190 2.55 -3.36 -0.41
C VAL A 190 2.42 -4.57 0.49
N TYR A 191 2.30 -5.75 -0.10
CA TYR A 191 2.32 -7.03 0.59
C TYR A 191 3.63 -7.77 0.29
N ARG A 192 4.05 -8.63 1.22
CA ARG A 192 5.31 -9.38 1.16
C ARG A 192 5.01 -10.87 1.29
N PRO A 193 4.63 -11.54 0.19
CA PRO A 193 4.28 -12.96 0.21
C PRO A 193 5.48 -13.86 0.49
N SER A 194 6.69 -13.45 0.13
CA SER A 194 7.93 -14.19 0.33
C SER A 194 9.12 -13.25 0.41
N ALA A 195 10.31 -13.77 0.76
CA ALA A 195 11.56 -13.01 0.71
C ALA A 195 11.96 -12.57 -0.71
N HIS A 196 11.36 -13.16 -1.74
CA HIS A 196 11.73 -12.95 -3.15
C HIS A 196 10.68 -12.17 -3.94
N ALA A 197 9.59 -11.77 -3.32
CA ALA A 197 8.53 -11.04 -4.01
C ALA A 197 7.84 -10.01 -3.14
N VAL A 198 7.30 -9.00 -3.79
CA VAL A 198 6.31 -8.09 -3.24
C VAL A 198 5.10 -8.02 -4.16
N THR A 199 3.91 -7.87 -3.60
CA THR A 199 2.71 -7.48 -4.34
C THR A 199 2.43 -6.02 -4.07
N VAL A 200 2.26 -5.25 -5.13
CA VAL A 200 1.72 -3.89 -5.08
C VAL A 200 0.25 -3.96 -5.47
N ALA A 201 -0.63 -3.61 -4.56
CA ALA A 201 -2.05 -3.42 -4.84
C ALA A 201 -2.31 -1.93 -5.01
N VAL A 202 -2.68 -1.51 -6.21
CA VAL A 202 -3.07 -0.13 -6.53
C VAL A 202 -4.58 -0.03 -6.43
N ASP A 203 -5.05 0.81 -5.52
CA ASP A 203 -6.47 1.08 -5.30
C ASP A 203 -6.78 2.46 -5.89
N PHE A 204 -7.84 2.57 -6.66
CA PHE A 204 -8.27 3.87 -7.16
C PHE A 204 -9.80 4.03 -7.16
N TYR A 205 -10.22 5.29 -7.11
CA TYR A 205 -11.60 5.70 -7.30
C TYR A 205 -11.64 6.98 -8.11
N GLY A 206 -12.51 7.02 -9.12
CA GLY A 206 -12.71 8.18 -9.97
C GLY A 206 -14.19 8.48 -10.19
N TYR A 207 -14.50 9.75 -10.27
CA TYR A 207 -15.81 10.25 -10.69
C TYR A 207 -15.63 11.32 -11.75
N SER A 208 -16.23 11.14 -12.91
CA SER A 208 -16.17 12.08 -14.03
C SER A 208 -17.56 12.48 -14.55
N GLY A 209 -18.55 12.48 -13.64
CA GLY A 209 -19.95 12.71 -13.95
C GLY A 209 -20.73 11.41 -14.10
N GLY A 210 -22.06 11.52 -14.18
CA GLY A 210 -22.96 10.38 -14.26
C GLY A 210 -23.56 9.97 -12.91
N ALA A 211 -24.10 8.74 -12.82
CA ALA A 211 -24.84 8.25 -11.66
C ALA A 211 -23.93 7.89 -10.47
N HIS A 212 -22.73 7.40 -10.74
CA HIS A 212 -21.76 6.99 -9.73
C HIS A 212 -20.33 7.05 -10.29
N GLY A 213 -19.33 6.94 -9.40
CA GLY A 213 -17.94 6.80 -9.77
C GLY A 213 -17.57 5.36 -10.12
N TYR A 214 -16.31 5.15 -10.40
CA TYR A 214 -15.71 3.84 -10.68
C TYR A 214 -14.45 3.66 -9.83
N GLY A 215 -14.35 2.53 -9.16
CA GLY A 215 -13.18 2.15 -8.39
C GLY A 215 -12.78 0.71 -8.68
N ALA A 216 -11.48 0.44 -8.56
CA ALA A 216 -10.94 -0.90 -8.72
C ALA A 216 -9.63 -1.05 -7.95
N THR A 217 -9.23 -2.30 -7.74
CA THR A 217 -7.91 -2.70 -7.26
C THR A 217 -7.20 -3.48 -8.37
N ASP A 218 -5.94 -3.12 -8.64
CA ASP A 218 -5.06 -3.86 -9.55
C ASP A 218 -3.80 -4.30 -8.81
N CYS A 219 -3.55 -5.62 -8.76
CA CYS A 219 -2.42 -6.20 -8.07
C CYS A 219 -1.29 -6.55 -9.03
N THR A 220 -0.08 -6.13 -8.73
CA THR A 220 1.13 -6.48 -9.47
C THR A 220 2.09 -7.22 -8.56
N LEU A 221 2.35 -8.50 -8.86
CA LEU A 221 3.43 -9.27 -8.24
C LEU A 221 4.77 -8.90 -8.88
N VAL A 222 5.75 -8.51 -8.07
CA VAL A 222 7.11 -8.17 -8.53
C VAL A 222 8.09 -9.19 -7.96
N ASP A 223 8.81 -9.91 -8.83
CA ASP A 223 9.91 -10.77 -8.43
C ASP A 223 11.16 -9.91 -8.14
N LEU A 224 11.61 -9.89 -6.90
CA LEU A 224 12.71 -9.08 -6.42
C LEU A 224 14.09 -9.57 -6.89
N ARG A 225 14.18 -10.79 -7.44
CA ARG A 225 15.41 -11.33 -8.03
C ARG A 225 15.66 -10.77 -9.43
N THR A 226 14.60 -10.38 -10.12
CA THR A 226 14.64 -9.89 -11.51
C THR A 226 14.20 -8.43 -11.67
N GLY A 227 13.52 -7.86 -10.68
CA GLY A 227 12.92 -6.53 -10.74
C GLY A 227 11.70 -6.43 -11.69
N LYS A 228 11.13 -7.57 -12.10
CA LYS A 228 10.06 -7.61 -13.11
C LYS A 228 8.71 -7.96 -12.50
N ALA A 229 7.64 -7.43 -13.10
CA ALA A 229 6.30 -7.92 -12.87
C ALA A 229 6.16 -9.34 -13.45
N VAL A 230 5.50 -10.21 -12.70
CA VAL A 230 5.25 -11.62 -13.05
C VAL A 230 3.77 -11.93 -12.93
N GLY A 231 3.29 -12.86 -13.74
CA GLY A 231 1.91 -13.30 -13.74
C GLY A 231 1.69 -14.60 -12.95
N PRO A 232 0.45 -15.07 -12.83
CA PRO A 232 0.15 -16.29 -12.11
C PRO A 232 0.88 -17.51 -12.69
N GLN A 233 1.11 -17.58 -14.01
CA GLN A 233 1.87 -18.65 -14.67
C GLN A 233 3.33 -18.75 -14.18
N ASP A 234 3.89 -17.67 -13.62
CA ASP A 234 5.26 -17.66 -13.09
C ASP A 234 5.32 -18.16 -11.64
N ALA A 235 4.19 -18.07 -10.92
CA ALA A 235 4.04 -18.55 -9.55
C ALA A 235 3.65 -20.03 -9.48
N PHE A 236 2.84 -20.50 -10.46
CA PHE A 236 2.34 -21.87 -10.48
C PHE A 236 3.21 -22.81 -11.32
N VAL A 237 3.10 -24.10 -11.05
CA VAL A 237 3.73 -25.16 -11.88
C VAL A 237 3.24 -25.09 -13.33
N SER A 238 4.06 -25.58 -14.25
CA SER A 238 3.72 -25.57 -15.68
C SER A 238 2.45 -26.37 -16.00
N GLY A 239 1.74 -25.94 -17.04
CA GLY A 239 0.46 -26.53 -17.46
C GLY A 239 -0.75 -25.78 -16.91
N ASP A 240 -1.95 -26.26 -17.21
CA ASP A 240 -3.22 -25.61 -16.86
C ASP A 240 -3.90 -26.20 -15.60
N ASP A 241 -3.27 -27.11 -14.88
CA ASP A 241 -3.91 -27.77 -13.73
C ASP A 241 -4.11 -26.78 -12.55
N TRP A 242 -3.20 -25.84 -12.38
CA TRP A 242 -3.40 -24.74 -11.43
C TRP A 242 -4.67 -23.93 -11.76
N LEU A 243 -4.89 -23.62 -13.03
CA LEU A 243 -6.05 -22.84 -13.46
C LEU A 243 -7.36 -23.61 -13.25
N LYS A 244 -7.40 -24.92 -13.54
CA LYS A 244 -8.56 -25.77 -13.25
C LYS A 244 -8.89 -25.76 -11.76
N THR A 245 -7.86 -25.87 -10.90
CA THR A 245 -8.03 -25.82 -9.44
C THR A 245 -8.52 -24.43 -8.99
N MET A 246 -7.95 -23.35 -9.52
CA MET A 246 -8.40 -21.99 -9.21
C MET A 246 -9.85 -21.76 -9.63
N VAL A 247 -10.26 -22.22 -10.82
CA VAL A 247 -11.67 -22.15 -11.28
C VAL A 247 -12.60 -22.86 -10.30
N GLN A 248 -12.22 -24.04 -9.79
CA GLN A 248 -13.02 -24.75 -8.80
C GLN A 248 -13.12 -24.03 -7.46
N LEU A 249 -11.99 -23.55 -6.93
CA LEU A 249 -11.94 -22.84 -5.64
C LEU A 249 -12.71 -21.54 -5.68
N VAL A 250 -12.42 -20.70 -6.67
CA VAL A 250 -13.04 -19.38 -6.85
C VAL A 250 -14.53 -19.52 -7.18
N GLY A 251 -14.88 -20.42 -8.11
CA GLY A 251 -16.28 -20.66 -8.46
C GLY A 251 -17.13 -21.16 -7.30
N ALA A 252 -16.56 -22.01 -6.43
CA ALA A 252 -17.25 -22.49 -5.23
C ALA A 252 -17.46 -21.36 -4.19
N ASP A 253 -16.51 -20.44 -4.08
CA ASP A 253 -16.63 -19.29 -3.17
C ASP A 253 -17.62 -18.25 -3.70
N LEU A 254 -17.51 -17.88 -4.97
CA LEU A 254 -18.44 -16.96 -5.62
C LEU A 254 -19.90 -17.44 -5.53
N LYS A 255 -20.16 -18.74 -5.71
CA LYS A 255 -21.50 -19.31 -5.53
C LYS A 255 -22.08 -19.07 -4.16
N LYS A 256 -21.24 -19.06 -3.09
CA LYS A 256 -21.69 -18.74 -1.74
C LYS A 256 -21.98 -17.23 -1.62
N GLN A 257 -21.09 -16.40 -2.16
CA GLN A 257 -21.27 -14.95 -2.10
C GLN A 257 -22.51 -14.48 -2.89
N PHE A 258 -22.86 -15.16 -3.99
CA PHE A 258 -24.05 -14.84 -4.80
C PHE A 258 -25.38 -15.09 -4.08
N VAL A 259 -25.37 -15.79 -2.95
CA VAL A 259 -26.54 -15.93 -2.08
C VAL A 259 -26.87 -14.60 -1.39
N ASP A 260 -25.84 -13.85 -0.99
CA ASP A 260 -25.98 -12.65 -0.19
C ASP A 260 -25.93 -11.36 -1.05
N LYS A 261 -25.30 -11.39 -2.20
CA LYS A 261 -25.18 -10.25 -3.11
C LYS A 261 -25.29 -10.67 -4.58
N PRO A 262 -25.97 -9.86 -5.43
CA PRO A 262 -26.16 -10.20 -6.84
C PRO A 262 -24.84 -10.47 -7.58
N GLY A 263 -24.78 -11.57 -8.32
CA GLY A 263 -23.69 -11.93 -9.24
C GLY A 263 -24.23 -12.26 -10.62
N PHE A 264 -23.34 -12.37 -11.60
CA PHE A 264 -23.68 -12.81 -12.95
C PHE A 264 -23.51 -14.34 -13.06
N ASP A 265 -24.59 -15.07 -13.30
CA ASP A 265 -24.54 -16.55 -13.40
C ASP A 265 -23.54 -17.02 -14.47
N GLU A 266 -23.45 -16.29 -15.59
CA GLU A 266 -22.49 -16.58 -16.65
C GLU A 266 -21.02 -16.43 -16.22
N ALA A 267 -20.72 -15.66 -15.20
CA ALA A 267 -19.38 -15.55 -14.65
C ALA A 267 -18.92 -16.84 -13.97
N LEU A 268 -19.86 -17.67 -13.48
CA LEU A 268 -19.57 -18.96 -12.87
C LEU A 268 -19.30 -20.07 -13.88
N GLU A 269 -19.55 -19.83 -15.17
CA GLU A 269 -19.20 -20.80 -16.22
C GLU A 269 -17.68 -21.01 -16.22
N PRO A 270 -17.19 -22.27 -16.19
CA PRO A 270 -15.75 -22.55 -16.09
C PRO A 270 -14.90 -21.85 -17.16
N LYS A 271 -15.44 -21.70 -18.37
CA LYS A 271 -14.76 -21.02 -19.49
C LYS A 271 -14.56 -19.52 -19.21
N ASN A 272 -15.60 -18.85 -18.71
CA ASN A 272 -15.58 -17.41 -18.44
C ASN A 272 -14.69 -17.12 -17.23
N LEU A 273 -14.84 -17.90 -16.17
CA LEU A 273 -14.01 -17.76 -14.97
C LEU A 273 -12.53 -18.07 -15.26
N ALA A 274 -12.23 -19.11 -16.08
CA ALA A 274 -10.87 -19.40 -16.49
C ALA A 274 -10.22 -18.25 -17.30
N LYS A 275 -11.00 -17.58 -18.16
CA LYS A 275 -10.51 -16.39 -18.88
C LYS A 275 -10.17 -15.26 -17.90
N LEU A 276 -11.06 -14.97 -16.96
CA LEU A 276 -10.87 -13.94 -15.95
C LEU A 276 -9.64 -14.23 -15.05
N LEU A 277 -9.49 -15.47 -14.61
CA LEU A 277 -8.38 -15.92 -13.77
C LEU A 277 -7.02 -16.00 -14.48
N ARG A 278 -6.92 -15.72 -15.77
CA ARG A 278 -5.63 -15.53 -16.45
C ARG A 278 -5.10 -14.11 -16.32
N GLU A 279 -5.93 -13.16 -15.94
CA GLU A 279 -5.54 -11.75 -15.77
C GLU A 279 -4.74 -11.59 -14.46
N PRO A 280 -3.48 -11.12 -14.54
CA PRO A 280 -2.61 -11.06 -13.37
C PRO A 280 -3.05 -10.03 -12.31
N GLY A 281 -3.81 -9.01 -12.72
CA GLY A 281 -4.24 -7.91 -11.85
C GLY A 281 -5.15 -8.33 -10.70
N HIS A 282 -5.76 -9.51 -10.78
CA HIS A 282 -6.63 -10.02 -9.71
C HIS A 282 -5.88 -10.66 -8.54
N TYR A 283 -4.59 -10.98 -8.71
CA TYR A 283 -3.82 -11.79 -7.76
C TYR A 283 -3.08 -10.94 -6.74
N CYS A 284 -3.70 -10.68 -5.61
CA CYS A 284 -3.09 -9.97 -4.48
C CYS A 284 -2.43 -10.97 -3.51
N TRP A 285 -1.21 -11.39 -3.82
CA TRP A 285 -0.43 -12.29 -2.97
C TRP A 285 -0.04 -11.61 -1.67
N GLN A 286 -0.48 -12.16 -0.53
CA GLN A 286 -0.21 -11.66 0.81
C GLN A 286 0.75 -12.60 1.57
N ALA A 287 1.09 -12.29 2.80
CA ALA A 287 2.05 -13.09 3.58
C ALA A 287 1.53 -14.51 3.91
N ASN A 288 0.22 -14.70 4.04
CA ASN A 288 -0.40 -15.95 4.52
C ASN A 288 -1.49 -16.51 3.59
N ARG A 289 -1.86 -15.81 2.53
CA ARG A 289 -2.90 -16.21 1.58
C ARG A 289 -2.74 -15.50 0.25
N LEU A 290 -3.36 -16.06 -0.77
CA LEU A 290 -3.70 -15.34 -1.98
C LEU A 290 -5.11 -14.76 -1.82
N GLU A 291 -5.26 -13.46 -2.00
CA GLU A 291 -6.54 -12.79 -2.14
C GLU A 291 -6.78 -12.50 -3.63
N LEU A 292 -7.88 -12.97 -4.18
CA LEU A 292 -8.32 -12.62 -5.52
C LEU A 292 -9.36 -11.50 -5.42
N ILE A 293 -9.12 -10.40 -6.11
CA ILE A 293 -10.03 -9.27 -6.16
C ILE A 293 -10.63 -9.19 -7.56
N LEU A 294 -11.91 -9.49 -7.65
CA LEU A 294 -12.70 -9.38 -8.88
C LEU A 294 -13.51 -8.09 -8.79
N ASN A 295 -13.14 -7.11 -9.58
CA ASN A 295 -13.69 -5.77 -9.46
C ASN A 295 -15.17 -5.71 -9.86
N ALA A 296 -15.84 -4.61 -9.53
CA ALA A 296 -17.22 -4.36 -9.95
C ALA A 296 -17.38 -4.53 -11.48
N TYR A 297 -18.46 -5.12 -11.91
CA TYR A 297 -18.79 -5.50 -13.29
C TYR A 297 -18.05 -6.72 -13.87
N GLU A 298 -17.06 -7.30 -13.19
CA GLU A 298 -16.39 -8.49 -13.70
C GLU A 298 -17.19 -9.77 -13.44
N VAL A 299 -17.79 -9.89 -12.25
CA VAL A 299 -18.61 -11.03 -11.87
C VAL A 299 -19.98 -10.68 -11.28
N GLY A 300 -20.29 -9.41 -11.16
CA GLY A 300 -21.57 -8.91 -10.64
C GLY A 300 -21.79 -7.44 -10.94
N PRO A 301 -22.99 -6.90 -10.73
CA PRO A 301 -23.32 -5.49 -10.99
C PRO A 301 -22.58 -4.57 -10.00
N TYR A 302 -22.49 -3.29 -10.36
CA TYR A 302 -21.79 -2.28 -9.55
C TYR A 302 -22.28 -2.23 -8.09
N VAL A 303 -23.58 -2.40 -7.86
CA VAL A 303 -24.17 -2.38 -6.51
C VAL A 303 -23.64 -3.48 -5.59
N SER A 304 -23.13 -4.58 -6.14
CA SER A 304 -22.49 -5.65 -5.37
C SER A 304 -21.06 -5.30 -4.94
N GLY A 305 -20.46 -4.26 -5.51
CA GLY A 305 -19.06 -3.95 -5.31
C GLY A 305 -18.11 -5.03 -5.86
N PRO A 306 -16.85 -5.04 -5.42
CA PRO A 306 -15.92 -6.11 -5.75
C PRO A 306 -16.28 -7.41 -5.03
N PHE A 307 -15.85 -8.54 -5.60
CA PHE A 307 -15.87 -9.86 -4.98
C PHE A 307 -14.44 -10.23 -4.61
N GLU A 308 -14.24 -10.53 -3.34
CA GLU A 308 -12.94 -10.93 -2.80
C GLU A 308 -12.98 -12.42 -2.45
N VAL A 309 -11.98 -13.18 -2.90
CA VAL A 309 -11.88 -14.61 -2.64
C VAL A 309 -10.52 -14.91 -2.01
N ASP A 310 -10.55 -15.33 -0.75
CA ASP A 310 -9.37 -15.76 -0.01
C ASP A 310 -9.04 -17.23 -0.29
N VAL A 311 -7.83 -17.48 -0.79
CA VAL A 311 -7.31 -18.82 -0.99
C VAL A 311 -6.11 -19.06 -0.08
N PRO A 312 -6.27 -19.86 0.98
CA PRO A 312 -5.16 -20.21 1.88
C PRO A 312 -4.03 -20.91 1.13
N TYR A 313 -2.79 -20.64 1.50
CA TYR A 313 -1.62 -21.22 0.84
C TYR A 313 -1.54 -22.74 0.93
N GLU A 314 -2.12 -23.36 1.96
CA GLU A 314 -2.23 -24.81 2.09
C GLU A 314 -2.94 -25.47 0.90
N ARG A 315 -3.90 -24.74 0.30
CA ARG A 315 -4.65 -25.20 -0.89
C ARG A 315 -3.84 -25.01 -2.17
N LEU A 316 -2.89 -24.08 -2.18
CA LEU A 316 -2.06 -23.73 -3.35
C LEU A 316 -0.69 -24.41 -3.31
N LYS A 317 -0.19 -24.82 -2.14
CA LYS A 317 1.15 -25.40 -1.97
C LYS A 317 1.52 -26.47 -3.01
N PRO A 318 0.65 -27.42 -3.37
CA PRO A 318 0.98 -28.43 -4.39
C PRO A 318 1.09 -27.87 -5.82
N LEU A 319 0.56 -26.66 -6.05
CA LEU A 319 0.50 -26.01 -7.36
C LEU A 319 1.56 -24.93 -7.53
N LEU A 320 2.18 -24.47 -6.42
CA LEU A 320 3.21 -23.44 -6.47
C LEU A 320 4.55 -24.02 -6.89
N ARG A 321 5.27 -23.26 -7.70
CA ARG A 321 6.65 -23.60 -8.08
C ARG A 321 7.56 -23.47 -6.87
N ALA A 322 8.39 -24.46 -6.63
CA ALA A 322 9.38 -24.41 -5.54
C ALA A 322 10.44 -23.32 -5.75
N ASP A 323 10.75 -22.98 -7.01
CA ASP A 323 11.67 -21.91 -7.43
C ASP A 323 10.96 -20.62 -7.83
N GLY A 324 9.64 -20.55 -7.65
CA GLY A 324 8.80 -19.42 -8.03
C GLY A 324 8.98 -18.19 -7.14
N PRO A 325 8.39 -17.04 -7.53
CA PRO A 325 8.45 -15.81 -6.75
C PRO A 325 7.72 -15.91 -5.40
N VAL A 326 6.71 -16.78 -5.30
CA VAL A 326 5.90 -17.02 -4.10
C VAL A 326 6.23 -18.40 -3.51
N ALA A 327 7.50 -18.85 -3.62
CA ALA A 327 7.91 -20.09 -2.98
C ALA A 327 7.68 -19.99 -1.45
N LEU A 328 6.77 -20.83 -0.94
CA LEU A 328 6.52 -20.95 0.49
C LEU A 328 7.68 -21.73 1.10
N ASN A 329 8.32 -21.16 2.12
CA ASN A 329 9.30 -21.90 2.90
C ASN A 329 8.65 -23.19 3.45
N PRO A 330 9.36 -24.34 3.40
CA PRO A 330 8.86 -25.60 3.90
C PRO A 330 8.56 -25.60 5.37
#